data_25767612979a943b4617ca5bf1954f42
#
_entry.id   25767612979a943b4617ca5bf1954f42
#
_cell.length_a   1.000
_cell.length_b   1.000
_cell.length_c   1.000
_cell.angle_alpha   90.00
_cell.angle_beta   90.00
_cell.angle_gamma   90.00
#
_symmetry.space_group_name_H-M   'P 1'
#
loop_
_entity.id
_entity.type
_entity.pdbx_description
1 polymer ?
#
loop_
_entity_poly.entity_id
_entity_poly.type
_entity_poly.pdbx_seq_one_letter_code
_entity_poly.pdbx_strand_id
1 'polypeptide(L)'
;MPAIRDKTFAYEAVTTDGGLTIPMCGYEAGDLLLVFLVGDTGTPTVGVTGSPATWNQLFQRINTCSLTVLWRYATASEPDVVLTASAVETYSGCMVAVRDVYQGYTAGSPPVFSQTTSTGTKIALPTITTSAPDSLVLAAISSSGTSSISFVEAALQDLVKVDGTAEGLALGWFFKQAAGLTTAYNAAAMAS
;
A
#
# COMPACT_ATOMS: atom_id res chain seq x y z
N MET A 1 -13.18 13.96 9.01
CA MET A 1 -11.88 13.39 9.40
C MET A 1 -11.66 12.11 8.60
N PRO A 2 -10.56 11.99 7.85
CA PRO A 2 -10.29 10.78 7.07
C PRO A 2 -10.32 9.54 7.96
N ALA A 3 -10.87 8.45 7.46
CA ALA A 3 -10.91 7.18 8.19
C ALA A 3 -10.84 6.01 7.21
N ILE A 4 -10.25 4.89 7.66
CA ILE A 4 -10.33 3.64 6.91
C ILE A 4 -11.80 3.20 6.90
N ARG A 5 -12.35 3.00 5.71
CA ARG A 5 -13.70 2.44 5.55
C ARG A 5 -13.64 0.92 5.55
N ASP A 6 -12.82 0.36 4.68
CA ASP A 6 -12.66 -1.08 4.51
C ASP A 6 -11.34 -1.42 3.83
N LYS A 7 -11.02 -2.70 3.78
CA LYS A 7 -9.82 -3.24 3.16
C LYS A 7 -10.03 -4.66 2.68
N THR A 8 -9.31 -5.02 1.62
CA THR A 8 -9.19 -6.42 1.14
C THR A 8 -7.74 -6.72 0.82
N PHE A 9 -7.44 -8.00 0.68
CA PHE A 9 -6.11 -8.44 0.28
C PHE A 9 -6.21 -9.65 -0.64
N ALA A 10 -5.16 -9.87 -1.44
CA ALA A 10 -4.96 -11.04 -2.24
C ALA A 10 -3.49 -11.45 -2.20
N TYR A 11 -3.28 -12.74 -2.35
CA TYR A 11 -1.96 -13.36 -2.43
C TYR A 11 -1.98 -14.41 -3.52
N GLU A 12 -0.95 -14.44 -4.34
CA GLU A 12 -0.76 -15.47 -5.36
C GLU A 12 0.69 -15.94 -5.40
N ALA A 13 0.89 -17.24 -5.13
CA ALA A 13 2.21 -17.81 -4.92
C ALA A 13 3.08 -17.84 -6.19
N VAL A 14 2.49 -18.00 -7.36
CA VAL A 14 3.16 -17.90 -8.67
C VAL A 14 2.11 -17.61 -9.73
N THR A 15 2.23 -16.50 -10.41
CA THR A 15 1.34 -16.22 -11.54
C THR A 15 1.95 -16.76 -12.82
N THR A 16 1.34 -17.75 -13.44
CA THR A 16 1.74 -18.23 -14.78
C THR A 16 1.40 -17.22 -15.86
N ASP A 17 0.43 -16.36 -15.62
CA ASP A 17 -0.13 -15.39 -16.57
C ASP A 17 0.13 -13.92 -16.16
N GLY A 18 0.93 -13.69 -15.13
CA GLY A 18 1.31 -12.34 -14.70
C GLY A 18 0.17 -11.50 -14.10
N GLY A 19 -0.86 -12.11 -13.53
CA GLY A 19 -2.01 -11.40 -12.98
C GLY A 19 -2.30 -11.70 -11.52
N LEU A 20 -2.62 -10.68 -10.72
CA LEU A 20 -3.18 -10.79 -9.39
C LEU A 20 -4.53 -10.07 -9.36
N THR A 21 -5.58 -10.76 -8.94
CA THR A 21 -6.88 -10.12 -8.71
C THR A 21 -7.03 -9.75 -7.24
N ILE A 22 -7.14 -8.46 -6.95
CA ILE A 22 -7.47 -7.96 -5.62
C ILE A 22 -8.96 -7.67 -5.58
N PRO A 23 -9.72 -8.39 -4.74
CA PRO A 23 -11.15 -8.14 -4.60
C PRO A 23 -11.42 -6.70 -4.17
N MET A 24 -12.47 -6.09 -4.70
CA MET A 24 -12.89 -4.76 -4.30
C MET A 24 -13.33 -4.79 -2.83
N CYS A 25 -12.82 -3.85 -2.01
CA CYS A 25 -13.28 -3.65 -0.64
C CYS A 25 -14.59 -2.83 -0.61
N GLY A 26 -15.22 -2.74 0.55
CA GLY A 26 -16.38 -1.86 0.74
C GLY A 26 -15.99 -0.39 0.56
N TYR A 27 -16.65 0.32 -0.34
CA TYR A 27 -16.39 1.72 -0.65
C TYR A 27 -17.68 2.49 -0.94
N GLU A 28 -17.58 3.80 -0.99
CA GLU A 28 -18.59 4.70 -1.53
C GLU A 28 -17.95 5.64 -2.56
N ALA A 29 -18.77 6.18 -3.47
CA ALA A 29 -18.29 7.16 -4.44
C ALA A 29 -17.62 8.35 -3.73
N GLY A 30 -16.42 8.72 -4.17
CA GLY A 30 -15.60 9.77 -3.55
C GLY A 30 -14.60 9.27 -2.51
N ASP A 31 -14.66 8.02 -2.07
CA ASP A 31 -13.60 7.45 -1.25
C ASP A 31 -12.27 7.43 -2.01
N LEU A 32 -11.16 7.59 -1.30
CA LEU A 32 -9.84 7.37 -1.86
C LEU A 32 -9.51 5.88 -1.79
N LEU A 33 -9.37 5.27 -2.95
CA LEU A 33 -8.90 3.89 -3.08
C LEU A 33 -7.38 3.89 -3.22
N LEU A 34 -6.73 3.06 -2.42
CA LEU A 34 -5.29 2.82 -2.44
C LEU A 34 -5.03 1.34 -2.66
N VAL A 35 -4.18 1.02 -3.63
CA VAL A 35 -3.70 -0.35 -3.88
C VAL A 35 -2.22 -0.41 -3.59
N PHE A 36 -1.85 -1.34 -2.74
CA PHE A 36 -0.46 -1.67 -2.41
C PHE A 36 -0.14 -3.02 -3.01
N LEU A 37 0.88 -3.09 -3.82
CA LEU A 37 1.32 -4.31 -4.50
C LEU A 37 2.78 -4.56 -4.21
N VAL A 38 3.08 -5.78 -3.81
CA VAL A 38 4.45 -6.28 -3.59
C VAL A 38 4.71 -7.44 -4.52
N GLY A 39 5.88 -7.46 -5.15
CA GLY A 39 6.40 -8.57 -5.96
C GLY A 39 7.81 -8.96 -5.52
N ASP A 40 8.19 -10.22 -5.76
CA ASP A 40 9.43 -10.83 -5.26
C ASP A 40 10.67 -10.31 -5.99
N THR A 41 10.63 -10.15 -7.30
CA THR A 41 11.76 -9.69 -8.10
C THR A 41 11.48 -8.44 -8.91
N GLY A 42 12.50 -7.78 -9.22
CA GLY A 42 12.68 -6.41 -9.55
C GLY A 42 12.05 -5.78 -10.77
N THR A 43 11.08 -6.26 -11.52
CA THR A 43 10.49 -5.47 -12.62
C THR A 43 9.04 -5.77 -12.98
N PRO A 44 8.07 -5.67 -12.07
CA PRO A 44 6.69 -5.70 -12.51
C PRO A 44 6.34 -4.36 -13.18
N THR A 45 6.07 -4.38 -14.47
CA THR A 45 5.26 -3.32 -15.07
C THR A 45 3.81 -3.62 -14.68
N VAL A 46 3.31 -2.92 -13.69
CA VAL A 46 1.95 -3.13 -13.23
C VAL A 46 0.99 -2.40 -14.15
N GLY A 47 0.27 -3.15 -14.96
CA GLY A 47 -0.91 -2.66 -15.67
C GLY A 47 -2.16 -2.99 -14.87
N VAL A 48 -3.08 -2.06 -14.72
CA VAL A 48 -4.41 -2.35 -14.18
C VAL A 48 -5.35 -2.58 -15.35
N THR A 49 -5.81 -3.81 -15.51
CA THR A 49 -6.79 -4.17 -16.54
C THR A 49 -8.19 -4.27 -15.92
N GLY A 50 -9.20 -3.93 -16.71
CA GLY A 50 -10.60 -4.11 -16.31
C GLY A 50 -11.25 -2.91 -15.61
N SER A 51 -10.50 -1.91 -15.19
CA SER A 51 -11.08 -0.67 -14.67
C SER A 51 -11.31 0.34 -15.78
N PRO A 52 -12.51 0.93 -15.92
CA PRO A 52 -12.78 1.97 -16.90
C PRO A 52 -12.06 3.30 -16.58
N ALA A 53 -11.50 3.44 -15.41
CA ALA A 53 -10.81 4.64 -14.96
C ALA A 53 -9.33 4.39 -14.70
N THR A 54 -8.53 5.40 -15.00
CA THR A 54 -7.08 5.36 -14.87
C THR A 54 -6.68 5.40 -13.39
N TRP A 55 -5.87 4.46 -12.96
CA TRP A 55 -5.17 4.51 -11.68
C TRP A 55 -3.96 5.44 -11.79
N ASN A 56 -3.73 6.25 -10.78
CA ASN A 56 -2.55 7.09 -10.68
C ASN A 56 -1.50 6.33 -9.86
N GLN A 57 -0.27 6.30 -10.35
CA GLN A 57 0.84 5.76 -9.58
C GLN A 57 1.29 6.81 -8.56
N LEU A 58 1.18 6.49 -7.28
CA LEU A 58 1.73 7.31 -6.21
C LEU A 58 3.23 7.06 -6.07
N PHE A 59 3.61 5.77 -6.09
CA PHE A 59 4.95 5.33 -5.80
C PHE A 59 5.22 3.98 -6.45
N GLN A 60 6.44 3.78 -6.92
CA GLN A 60 6.98 2.48 -7.30
C GLN A 60 8.46 2.41 -6.93
N ARG A 61 8.84 1.38 -6.24
CA ARG A 61 10.22 1.02 -5.97
C ARG A 61 10.47 -0.41 -6.42
N ILE A 62 11.53 -0.60 -7.16
CA ILE A 62 11.97 -1.89 -7.66
C ILE A 62 13.33 -2.17 -7.05
N ASN A 63 13.42 -3.24 -6.29
CA ASN A 63 14.64 -3.73 -5.65
C ASN A 63 14.58 -5.26 -5.56
N THR A 64 15.21 -5.89 -4.56
CA THR A 64 15.04 -7.32 -4.26
C THR A 64 13.60 -7.72 -3.94
N CYS A 65 12.78 -6.79 -3.47
CA CYS A 65 11.34 -6.86 -3.58
C CYS A 65 10.81 -5.51 -4.09
N SER A 66 9.72 -5.52 -4.81
CA SER A 66 9.09 -4.31 -5.33
C SER A 66 7.93 -3.89 -4.44
N LEU A 67 7.69 -2.58 -4.33
CA LEU A 67 6.48 -2.02 -3.76
C LEU A 67 5.93 -0.99 -4.74
N THR A 68 4.71 -1.20 -5.18
CA THR A 68 3.96 -0.25 -6.01
C THR A 68 2.73 0.20 -5.26
N VAL A 69 2.47 1.51 -5.26
CA VAL A 69 1.26 2.09 -4.68
C VAL A 69 0.53 2.86 -5.76
N LEU A 70 -0.72 2.47 -5.96
CA LEU A 70 -1.64 3.12 -6.90
C LEU A 70 -2.78 3.77 -6.12
N TRP A 71 -3.38 4.81 -6.68
CA TRP A 71 -4.49 5.50 -6.06
C TRP A 71 -5.47 6.08 -7.08
N ARG A 72 -6.71 6.26 -6.65
CA ARG A 72 -7.76 7.00 -7.35
C ARG A 72 -8.93 7.30 -6.41
N TYR A 73 -9.82 8.17 -6.82
CA TYR A 73 -11.12 8.27 -6.17
C TYR A 73 -12.09 7.23 -6.73
N ALA A 74 -12.87 6.63 -5.84
CA ALA A 74 -13.90 5.69 -6.20
C ALA A 74 -15.03 6.37 -6.98
N THR A 75 -15.54 5.68 -7.99
CA THR A 75 -16.79 6.02 -8.67
C THR A 75 -17.97 5.24 -8.06
N ALA A 76 -19.15 5.34 -8.64
CA ALA A 76 -20.33 4.64 -8.12
C ALA A 76 -20.26 3.10 -8.30
N SER A 77 -19.43 2.62 -9.22
CA SER A 77 -19.25 1.18 -9.47
C SER A 77 -17.80 0.91 -9.85
N GLU A 78 -17.12 0.11 -9.03
CA GLU A 78 -15.73 -0.29 -9.23
C GLU A 78 -15.65 -1.81 -9.35
N PRO A 79 -15.03 -2.34 -10.39
CA PRO A 79 -14.74 -3.76 -10.50
C PRO A 79 -13.54 -4.14 -9.61
N ASP A 80 -13.34 -5.44 -9.40
CA ASP A 80 -12.11 -5.96 -8.83
C ASP A 80 -10.89 -5.47 -9.60
N VAL A 81 -9.79 -5.26 -8.89
CA VAL A 81 -8.54 -4.79 -9.48
C VAL A 81 -7.75 -5.97 -9.99
N VAL A 82 -7.65 -6.09 -11.30
CA VAL A 82 -6.79 -7.09 -11.95
C VAL A 82 -5.46 -6.44 -12.30
N LEU A 83 -4.41 -6.88 -11.65
CA LEU A 83 -3.05 -6.43 -11.90
C LEU A 83 -2.39 -7.38 -12.89
N THR A 84 -1.84 -6.83 -13.97
CA THR A 84 -1.01 -7.58 -14.91
C THR A 84 0.43 -7.23 -14.64
N ALA A 85 1.26 -8.24 -14.43
CA ALA A 85 2.68 -8.07 -14.24
C ALA A 85 3.45 -8.59 -15.45
N SER A 86 4.60 -7.98 -15.74
CA SER A 86 5.45 -8.38 -16.88
C SER A 86 6.29 -9.62 -16.60
N ALA A 87 6.32 -10.10 -15.38
CA ALA A 87 7.10 -11.25 -14.95
C ALA A 87 6.26 -12.27 -14.20
N VAL A 88 6.61 -13.56 -14.37
CA VAL A 88 6.06 -14.65 -13.58
C VAL A 88 6.78 -14.65 -12.23
N GLU A 89 6.09 -14.21 -11.20
CA GLU A 89 6.64 -14.17 -9.84
C GLU A 89 5.49 -14.20 -8.81
N THR A 90 5.86 -14.21 -7.53
CA THR A 90 4.90 -14.14 -6.44
C THR A 90 4.46 -12.70 -6.20
N TYR A 91 3.17 -12.49 -6.02
CA TYR A 91 2.60 -11.19 -5.73
C TYR A 91 1.71 -11.22 -4.49
N SER A 92 1.80 -10.16 -3.70
CA SER A 92 0.87 -9.85 -2.62
C SER A 92 0.28 -8.48 -2.85
N GLY A 93 -1.02 -8.34 -2.65
CA GLY A 93 -1.69 -7.06 -2.84
C GLY A 93 -2.74 -6.79 -1.78
N CYS A 94 -2.95 -5.52 -1.50
CA CYS A 94 -3.96 -5.03 -0.59
C CYS A 94 -4.63 -3.79 -1.17
N MET A 95 -5.94 -3.70 -1.02
CA MET A 95 -6.71 -2.50 -1.28
C MET A 95 -7.24 -1.91 0.03
N VAL A 96 -7.21 -0.60 0.13
CA VAL A 96 -7.74 0.17 1.25
C VAL A 96 -8.64 1.27 0.71
N ALA A 97 -9.86 1.37 1.22
CA ALA A 97 -10.76 2.49 0.99
C ALA A 97 -10.70 3.47 2.17
N VAL A 98 -10.45 4.73 1.88
CA VAL A 98 -10.38 5.82 2.87
C VAL A 98 -11.47 6.83 2.58
N ARG A 99 -12.38 7.04 3.54
CA ARG A 99 -13.45 8.03 3.47
C ARG A 99 -13.03 9.40 4.00
N ASP A 100 -13.84 10.40 3.71
CA ASP A 100 -13.70 11.77 4.22
C ASP A 100 -12.33 12.40 3.88
N VAL A 101 -11.79 12.06 2.72
CA VAL A 101 -10.52 12.58 2.24
C VAL A 101 -10.68 13.88 1.46
N TYR A 102 -9.59 14.65 1.39
CA TYR A 102 -9.51 15.82 0.52
C TYR A 102 -9.70 15.42 -0.95
N GLN A 103 -10.66 16.03 -1.63
CA GLN A 103 -11.04 15.68 -3.00
C GLN A 103 -10.20 16.40 -4.09
N GLY A 104 -9.17 17.11 -3.72
CA GLY A 104 -8.35 17.89 -4.64
C GLY A 104 -7.06 17.22 -5.10
N TYR A 105 -6.83 15.94 -4.77
CA TYR A 105 -5.66 15.22 -5.28
C TYR A 105 -5.79 14.98 -6.79
N THR A 106 -4.68 15.17 -7.49
CA THR A 106 -4.54 14.92 -8.93
C THR A 106 -3.24 14.17 -9.19
N ALA A 107 -3.03 13.65 -10.40
CA ALA A 107 -1.76 13.03 -10.77
C ALA A 107 -0.57 13.98 -10.59
N GLY A 108 -0.77 15.29 -10.80
CA GLY A 108 0.26 16.32 -10.59
C GLY A 108 0.37 16.84 -9.14
N SER A 109 -0.59 16.51 -8.29
CA SER A 109 -0.61 16.86 -6.86
C SER A 109 -1.18 15.69 -6.05
N PRO A 110 -0.45 14.57 -5.96
CA PRO A 110 -0.91 13.36 -5.28
C PRO A 110 -0.94 13.52 -3.76
N PRO A 111 -1.51 12.54 -3.02
CA PRO A 111 -1.29 12.43 -1.59
C PRO A 111 0.21 12.47 -1.26
N VAL A 112 0.57 13.10 -0.15
CA VAL A 112 1.98 13.22 0.25
C VAL A 112 2.51 11.84 0.66
N PHE A 113 3.72 11.51 0.20
CA PHE A 113 4.39 10.26 0.59
C PHE A 113 5.87 10.49 0.88
N SER A 114 6.45 9.57 1.63
CA SER A 114 7.90 9.48 1.89
C SER A 114 8.30 8.01 1.90
N GLN A 115 9.56 7.73 1.60
CA GLN A 115 10.06 6.36 1.46
C GLN A 115 11.45 6.17 2.05
N THR A 116 11.75 4.94 2.45
CA THR A 116 13.10 4.50 2.81
C THR A 116 13.29 3.04 2.41
N THR A 117 14.53 2.60 2.40
CA THR A 117 14.89 1.19 2.24
C THR A 117 15.87 0.80 3.34
N SER A 118 15.78 -0.43 3.80
CA SER A 118 16.70 -1.01 4.77
C SER A 118 17.01 -2.44 4.38
N THR A 119 18.22 -2.88 4.64
CA THR A 119 18.66 -4.29 4.48
C THR A 119 18.69 -5.04 5.82
N GLY A 120 18.33 -4.40 6.90
CA GLY A 120 18.34 -4.97 8.24
C GLY A 120 16.97 -5.48 8.69
N THR A 121 16.95 -6.14 9.84
CA THR A 121 15.74 -6.62 10.50
C THR A 121 14.93 -5.51 11.18
N LYS A 122 15.46 -4.29 11.25
CA LYS A 122 14.77 -3.08 11.75
C LYS A 122 14.63 -2.08 10.62
N ILE A 123 13.41 -1.63 10.39
CA ILE A 123 13.07 -0.67 9.36
C ILE A 123 12.62 0.62 10.05
N ALA A 124 13.41 1.69 9.90
CA ALA A 124 12.98 3.01 10.30
C ALA A 124 12.03 3.56 9.23
N LEU A 125 10.77 3.80 9.59
CA LEU A 125 9.83 4.46 8.69
C LEU A 125 10.26 5.91 8.51
N PRO A 126 10.24 6.45 7.29
CA PRO A 126 10.62 7.82 7.04
C PRO A 126 9.60 8.77 7.67
N THR A 127 10.06 9.94 8.05
CA THR A 127 9.17 11.01 8.49
C THR A 127 8.40 11.59 7.32
N ILE A 128 7.18 12.04 7.56
CA ILE A 128 6.33 12.73 6.59
C ILE A 128 5.80 14.02 7.20
N THR A 129 5.65 15.06 6.40
CA THR A 129 5.05 16.31 6.85
C THR A 129 3.61 16.38 6.39
N THR A 130 2.67 16.44 7.34
CA THR A 130 1.25 16.67 7.04
C THR A 130 0.95 18.16 7.00
N SER A 131 0.17 18.58 6.00
CA SER A 131 -0.20 19.98 5.81
C SER A 131 -1.44 20.41 6.60
N ALA A 132 -2.20 19.43 7.09
CA ALA A 132 -3.44 19.67 7.83
C ALA A 132 -3.44 18.88 9.15
N PRO A 133 -4.18 19.37 10.17
CA PRO A 133 -4.46 18.57 11.35
C PRO A 133 -5.38 17.38 10.99
N ASP A 134 -5.48 16.43 11.90
CA ASP A 134 -6.30 15.23 11.76
C ASP A 134 -6.06 14.45 10.45
N SER A 135 -4.79 14.41 10.04
CA SER A 135 -4.36 13.66 8.85
C SER A 135 -4.27 12.16 9.16
N LEU A 136 -4.80 11.33 8.27
CA LEU A 136 -4.57 9.89 8.30
C LEU A 136 -3.21 9.61 7.66
N VAL A 137 -2.35 8.90 8.36
CA VAL A 137 -1.05 8.44 7.87
C VAL A 137 -1.10 6.92 7.72
N LEU A 138 -0.74 6.45 6.53
CA LEU A 138 -0.61 5.03 6.21
C LEU A 138 0.89 4.71 6.08
N ALA A 139 1.31 3.63 6.72
CA ALA A 139 2.64 3.08 6.60
C ALA A 139 2.56 1.74 5.89
N ALA A 140 3.30 1.58 4.80
CA ALA A 140 3.40 0.33 4.05
C ALA A 140 4.84 -0.17 4.10
N ILE A 141 5.01 -1.45 4.36
CA ILE A 141 6.31 -2.12 4.37
C ILE A 141 6.21 -3.36 3.50
N SER A 142 7.17 -3.51 2.60
CA SER A 142 7.40 -4.75 1.86
C SER A 142 8.72 -5.38 2.31
N SER A 143 8.78 -6.69 2.34
CA SER A 143 10.01 -7.45 2.60
C SER A 143 10.16 -8.57 1.59
N SER A 144 11.40 -8.93 1.24
CA SER A 144 11.71 -10.16 0.53
C SER A 144 11.94 -11.30 1.53
N GLY A 145 11.52 -12.50 1.16
CA GLY A 145 11.66 -13.69 1.97
C GLY A 145 10.50 -13.96 2.93
N THR A 146 10.60 -15.05 3.68
CA THR A 146 9.56 -15.58 4.58
C THR A 146 9.42 -14.83 5.91
N SER A 147 10.05 -13.67 6.04
CA SER A 147 10.05 -12.90 7.28
C SER A 147 8.70 -12.27 7.55
N SER A 148 8.14 -12.50 8.71
CA SER A 148 6.96 -11.78 9.14
C SER A 148 7.30 -10.34 9.52
N ILE A 149 6.50 -9.40 9.07
CA ILE A 149 6.66 -7.97 9.38
C ILE A 149 5.71 -7.59 10.51
N SER A 150 6.20 -6.85 11.49
CA SER A 150 5.34 -6.26 12.52
C SER A 150 5.71 -4.80 12.79
N PHE A 151 4.71 -3.98 13.10
CA PHE A 151 4.95 -2.63 13.61
C PHE A 151 5.26 -2.73 15.10
N VAL A 152 6.41 -2.22 15.49
CA VAL A 152 6.88 -2.27 16.89
C VAL A 152 6.28 -1.15 17.72
N GLU A 153 5.86 -0.08 17.06
CA GLU A 153 5.34 1.11 17.73
C GLU A 153 3.85 0.97 18.04
N ALA A 154 3.50 1.07 19.30
CA ALA A 154 2.11 1.00 19.75
C ALA A 154 1.18 2.08 19.16
N ALA A 155 1.73 3.14 18.58
CA ALA A 155 0.98 4.18 17.90
C ALA A 155 0.49 3.77 16.50
N LEU A 156 1.14 2.78 15.88
CA LEU A 156 0.74 2.24 14.58
C LEU A 156 -0.23 1.09 14.82
N GLN A 157 -1.45 1.23 14.33
CA GLN A 157 -2.43 0.17 14.34
C GLN A 157 -2.26 -0.71 13.10
N ASP A 158 -2.16 -2.02 13.32
CA ASP A 158 -2.09 -2.98 12.22
C ASP A 158 -3.37 -2.92 11.39
N LEU A 159 -3.21 -2.73 10.09
CA LEU A 159 -4.32 -2.72 9.14
C LEU A 159 -4.42 -4.02 8.37
N VAL A 160 -3.33 -4.41 7.73
CA VAL A 160 -3.22 -5.65 6.95
C VAL A 160 -1.83 -6.21 7.15
N LYS A 161 -1.76 -7.53 7.22
CA LYS A 161 -0.52 -8.27 7.19
C LYS A 161 -0.70 -9.47 6.27
N VAL A 162 0.15 -9.56 5.27
CA VAL A 162 0.22 -10.68 4.35
C VAL A 162 1.64 -11.25 4.46
N ASP A 163 1.75 -12.42 5.07
CA ASP A 163 3.01 -13.17 5.15
C ASP A 163 3.03 -14.14 3.95
N GLY A 164 3.70 -13.74 2.89
CA GLY A 164 3.93 -14.59 1.72
C GLY A 164 5.05 -15.60 1.94
N THR A 165 5.21 -16.53 1.01
CA THR A 165 6.32 -17.49 1.02
C THR A 165 7.62 -16.90 0.47
N ALA A 166 7.53 -15.81 -0.31
CA ALA A 166 8.68 -15.14 -0.92
C ALA A 166 8.71 -13.64 -0.63
N GLU A 167 7.57 -13.03 -0.37
CA GLU A 167 7.45 -11.61 0.01
C GLU A 167 6.36 -11.39 1.05
N GLY A 168 6.53 -10.33 1.84
CA GLY A 168 5.57 -9.89 2.84
C GLY A 168 5.12 -8.46 2.61
N LEU A 169 3.87 -8.17 2.95
CA LEU A 169 3.30 -6.83 2.98
C LEU A 169 2.67 -6.58 4.35
N ALA A 170 3.08 -5.51 5.00
CA ALA A 170 2.40 -5.02 6.19
C ALA A 170 1.95 -3.57 5.99
N LEU A 171 0.70 -3.30 6.37
CA LEU A 171 0.14 -1.96 6.42
C LEU A 171 -0.21 -1.61 7.86
N GLY A 172 0.17 -0.42 8.28
CA GLY A 172 -0.23 0.18 9.54
C GLY A 172 -0.76 1.60 9.32
N TRP A 173 -1.44 2.14 10.30
CA TRP A 173 -1.99 3.49 10.23
C TRP A 173 -2.04 4.18 11.58
N PHE A 174 -2.09 5.50 11.55
CA PHE A 174 -2.36 6.33 12.72
C PHE A 174 -2.93 7.70 12.30
N PHE A 175 -3.53 8.39 13.26
CA PHE A 175 -3.95 9.77 13.09
C PHE A 175 -2.88 10.74 13.58
N LYS A 176 -2.52 11.69 12.74
CA LYS A 176 -1.69 12.85 13.08
C LYS A 176 -2.59 14.02 13.43
N GLN A 177 -2.79 14.26 14.72
CA GLN A 177 -3.71 15.30 15.22
C GLN A 177 -3.30 16.72 14.86
N ALA A 178 -2.00 17.02 14.90
CA ALA A 178 -1.49 18.35 14.53
C ALA A 178 -0.75 18.29 13.19
N ALA A 179 -0.91 19.32 12.37
CA ALA A 179 -0.10 19.47 11.17
C ALA A 179 1.40 19.51 11.51
N GLY A 180 2.24 19.09 10.59
CA GLY A 180 3.69 19.10 10.75
C GLY A 180 4.34 17.73 10.58
N LEU A 181 5.61 17.64 10.99
CA LEU A 181 6.41 16.44 10.86
C LEU A 181 5.89 15.31 11.77
N THR A 182 5.81 14.09 11.24
CA THR A 182 5.59 12.89 12.08
C THR A 182 6.86 12.57 12.86
N THR A 183 6.71 11.89 14.00
CA THR A 183 7.84 11.24 14.66
C THR A 183 8.38 10.11 13.79
N ALA A 184 9.64 9.75 13.94
CA ALA A 184 10.18 8.55 13.35
C ALA A 184 9.58 7.33 14.06
N TYR A 185 9.02 6.40 13.27
CA TYR A 185 8.51 5.13 13.77
C TYR A 185 9.42 3.99 13.34
N ASN A 186 9.42 2.91 14.08
CA ASN A 186 10.17 1.72 13.74
C ASN A 186 9.25 0.54 13.48
N ALA A 187 9.61 -0.24 12.48
CA ALA A 187 9.03 -1.54 12.23
C ALA A 187 10.14 -2.59 12.31
N ALA A 188 9.77 -3.81 12.63
CA ALA A 188 10.70 -4.93 12.64
C ALA A 188 10.22 -6.00 11.66
N ALA A 189 11.15 -6.49 10.83
CA ALA A 189 10.99 -7.76 10.16
C ALA A 189 11.51 -8.84 11.10
N MET A 190 10.64 -9.77 11.48
CA MET A 190 11.05 -10.91 12.30
C MET A 190 11.33 -12.08 11.37
N ALA A 191 12.57 -12.58 11.40
CA ALA A 191 12.88 -13.85 10.76
C ALA A 191 12.12 -14.97 11.48
N SER A 192 11.44 -15.79 10.72
CA SER A 192 10.86 -17.07 11.18
C SER A 192 11.97 -18.08 11.43
#